data_d358533461ab2fd717a75a4843c18d5d
#
_entry.id   d358533461ab2fd717a75a4843c18d5d
#
_cell.length_a   1.000
_cell.length_b   1.000
_cell.length_c   1.000
_cell.angle_alpha   90.00
_cell.angle_beta   90.00
_cell.angle_gamma   90.00
#
_symmetry.space_group_name_H-M   'P 1'
#
loop_
_entity.id
_entity.type
_entity.pdbx_description
1 polymer ?
#
loop_
_entity_poly.entity_id
_entity_poly.type
_entity_poly.pdbx_seq_one_letter_code
_entity_poly.pdbx_strand_id
1 'polypeptide(L)'
;MIKNFSVTGKWIVSLMFFTFAFSQWAGYDVHQEEYSSTDLRIFIEGKTFGLSANSSLIISPENRAYVGIGLSKNTLFRPNTYQKQLSGWVPNFSADIFITNNLYFIGRISQFYSEEDIVHSHNFGFALKSGEDVSYPWQTSVVFCNLSGPRDFALRSVSLTMAILIQAADHQIQIGLGKEMYSAKFFLEDANFPTAMKGEINYILLGMNFERDSIGIFPQIRFHPRLIGTSVRMTWGIG
;
A
#
# COMPACT_ATOMS: atom_id res chain seq x y z
N MET A 1 -29.70 13.71 5.99
CA MET A 1 -30.32 12.85 7.01
C MET A 1 -29.31 11.79 7.39
N ILE A 2 -28.49 12.01 8.41
CA ILE A 2 -27.44 11.09 8.86
C ILE A 2 -28.13 10.00 9.67
N LYS A 3 -28.48 8.88 9.02
CA LYS A 3 -29.01 7.70 9.70
C LYS A 3 -27.91 7.07 10.54
N ASN A 4 -28.20 6.90 11.80
CA ASN A 4 -27.49 6.19 12.86
C ASN A 4 -26.39 5.24 12.38
N PHE A 5 -25.15 5.66 12.53
CA PHE A 5 -24.02 4.73 12.60
C PHE A 5 -24.34 3.68 13.67
N SER A 6 -24.44 2.42 13.27
CA SER A 6 -24.67 1.34 14.22
C SER A 6 -23.56 1.39 15.28
N VAL A 7 -23.86 0.97 16.50
CA VAL A 7 -22.90 0.95 17.62
C VAL A 7 -21.60 0.26 17.22
N THR A 8 -21.65 -0.77 16.37
CA THR A 8 -20.52 -1.47 15.77
C THR A 8 -19.60 -0.58 14.93
N GLY A 9 -20.14 0.33 14.11
CA GLY A 9 -19.34 1.24 13.29
C GLY A 9 -18.55 2.25 14.15
N LYS A 10 -19.14 2.72 15.25
CA LYS A 10 -18.44 3.63 16.19
C LYS A 10 -17.25 2.96 16.88
N TRP A 11 -17.37 1.69 17.25
CA TRP A 11 -16.29 0.93 17.87
C TRP A 11 -15.14 0.64 16.90
N ILE A 12 -15.43 0.33 15.63
CA ILE A 12 -14.40 0.10 14.60
C ILE A 12 -13.61 1.38 14.33
N VAL A 13 -14.28 2.51 14.18
CA VAL A 13 -13.63 3.81 14.00
C VAL A 13 -12.80 4.18 15.22
N SER A 14 -13.33 3.99 16.44
CA SER A 14 -12.59 4.24 17.68
C SER A 14 -11.37 3.33 17.83
N LEU A 15 -11.48 2.05 17.47
CA LEU A 15 -10.37 1.08 17.50
C LEU A 15 -9.28 1.47 16.49
N MET A 16 -9.65 1.92 15.29
CA MET A 16 -8.70 2.43 14.30
C MET A 16 -7.98 3.69 14.81
N PHE A 17 -8.69 4.65 15.40
CA PHE A 17 -8.04 5.83 16.00
C PHE A 17 -7.08 5.45 17.14
N PHE A 18 -7.43 4.46 17.95
CA PHE A 18 -6.58 3.98 19.04
C PHE A 18 -5.31 3.31 18.52
N THR A 19 -5.41 2.52 17.44
CA THR A 19 -4.22 1.92 16.79
C THR A 19 -3.33 2.97 16.13
N PHE A 20 -3.89 4.05 15.58
CA PHE A 20 -3.12 5.18 15.06
C PHE A 20 -2.32 5.91 16.13
N ALA A 21 -2.87 6.07 17.34
CA ALA A 21 -2.22 6.80 18.43
C ALA A 21 -1.03 6.07 19.06
N PHE A 22 -0.99 4.74 18.95
CA PHE A 22 0.04 3.90 19.59
C PHE A 22 0.90 3.10 18.59
N SER A 23 0.71 3.30 17.29
CA SER A 23 1.50 2.60 16.29
C SER A 23 2.90 3.21 16.17
N GLN A 24 3.90 2.36 16.19
CA GLN A 24 5.26 2.75 15.79
C GLN A 24 5.27 2.99 14.29
N TRP A 25 5.58 4.23 13.87
CA TRP A 25 5.73 4.59 12.47
C TRP A 25 6.99 4.00 11.88
N ALA A 26 6.97 3.76 10.57
CA ALA A 26 8.14 3.26 9.86
C ALA A 26 9.25 4.32 9.85
N GLY A 27 10.48 3.95 10.20
CA GLY A 27 11.67 4.80 10.07
C GLY A 27 12.16 4.90 8.61
N TYR A 28 12.82 5.99 8.26
CA TYR A 28 13.31 6.26 6.91
C TYR A 28 14.77 6.67 6.84
N ASP A 29 15.53 6.50 7.92
CA ASP A 29 16.94 6.82 7.95
C ASP A 29 17.79 5.68 7.40
N VAL A 30 18.89 6.04 6.75
CA VAL A 30 19.89 5.12 6.28
C VAL A 30 21.10 5.18 7.22
N HIS A 31 21.35 4.08 7.96
CA HIS A 31 22.49 3.97 8.85
C HIS A 31 23.79 3.80 8.04
N GLN A 32 24.62 4.83 8.04
CA GLN A 32 25.89 4.83 7.29
C GLN A 32 26.96 3.94 7.94
N GLU A 33 26.98 3.86 9.27
CA GLU A 33 28.03 3.15 10.03
C GLU A 33 27.99 1.63 9.89
N GLU A 34 26.81 1.07 9.57
CA GLU A 34 26.60 -0.38 9.43
C GLU A 34 26.25 -0.76 7.99
N TYR A 35 26.78 -0.04 7.01
CA TYR A 35 26.43 -0.24 5.62
C TYR A 35 26.80 -1.63 5.09
N SER A 36 25.79 -2.35 4.66
CA SER A 36 25.89 -3.51 3.78
C SER A 36 25.06 -3.25 2.53
N SER A 37 25.64 -3.42 1.35
CA SER A 37 24.93 -3.22 0.08
C SER A 37 23.68 -4.11 -0.04
N THR A 38 23.73 -5.31 0.55
CA THR A 38 22.63 -6.25 0.59
C THR A 38 21.50 -5.76 1.51
N ASP A 39 21.83 -5.28 2.70
CA ASP A 39 20.84 -4.81 3.67
C ASP A 39 20.19 -3.52 3.22
N LEU A 40 20.95 -2.59 2.64
CA LEU A 40 20.41 -1.39 2.01
C LEU A 40 19.43 -1.74 0.89
N ARG A 41 19.77 -2.71 0.05
CA ARG A 41 18.87 -3.18 -1.00
C ARG A 41 17.57 -3.72 -0.44
N ILE A 42 17.64 -4.55 0.59
CA ILE A 42 16.46 -5.10 1.28
C ILE A 42 15.62 -3.98 1.91
N PHE A 43 16.27 -2.97 2.48
CA PHE A 43 15.58 -1.79 3.02
C PHE A 43 14.80 -1.04 1.93
N ILE A 44 15.44 -0.71 0.81
CA ILE A 44 14.80 -0.02 -0.32
C ILE A 44 13.67 -0.87 -0.93
N GLU A 45 13.88 -2.19 -1.09
CA GLU A 45 12.85 -3.13 -1.52
C GLU A 45 11.65 -3.09 -0.56
N GLY A 46 11.88 -3.10 0.75
CA GLY A 46 10.83 -3.01 1.76
C GLY A 46 10.07 -1.69 1.72
N LYS A 47 10.76 -0.56 1.56
CA LYS A 47 10.10 0.75 1.40
C LYS A 47 9.26 0.82 0.13
N THR A 48 9.81 0.35 -1.00
CA THR A 48 9.08 0.24 -2.26
C THR A 48 7.82 -0.59 -2.09
N PHE A 49 7.94 -1.76 -1.47
CA PHE A 49 6.85 -2.68 -1.22
C PHE A 49 5.74 -2.09 -0.34
N GLY A 50 6.10 -1.19 0.59
CA GLY A 50 5.15 -0.44 1.41
C GLY A 50 4.38 0.63 0.64
N LEU A 51 5.03 1.33 -0.27
CA LEU A 51 4.42 2.43 -1.03
C LEU A 51 3.25 1.97 -1.90
N SER A 52 3.38 0.84 -2.56
CA SER A 52 2.35 0.29 -3.45
C SER A 52 1.27 -0.51 -2.73
N ALA A 53 1.35 -0.64 -1.41
CA ALA A 53 0.35 -1.34 -0.61
C ALA A 53 -1.06 -0.80 -0.90
N ASN A 54 -2.05 -1.68 -0.96
CA ASN A 54 -3.44 -1.34 -1.28
C ASN A 54 -3.69 -0.80 -2.70
N SER A 55 -2.77 -1.01 -3.64
CA SER A 55 -2.92 -0.52 -5.02
C SER A 55 -3.93 -1.30 -5.86
N SER A 56 -4.30 -2.49 -5.44
CA SER A 56 -5.28 -3.32 -6.13
C SER A 56 -6.49 -3.55 -5.23
N LEU A 57 -7.57 -2.89 -5.52
CA LEU A 57 -8.81 -3.06 -4.79
C LEU A 57 -9.94 -3.32 -5.74
N ILE A 58 -10.78 -4.22 -5.29
CA ILE A 58 -12.06 -4.47 -5.90
C ILE A 58 -13.04 -3.54 -5.23
N ILE A 59 -13.70 -2.74 -6.02
CA ILE A 59 -14.70 -1.83 -5.55
C ILE A 59 -15.96 -2.11 -6.35
N SER A 60 -17.10 -2.18 -5.65
CA SER A 60 -18.40 -2.28 -6.30
C SER A 60 -18.64 -1.06 -7.19
N PRO A 61 -19.21 -1.22 -8.39
CA PRO A 61 -19.53 -0.09 -9.27
C PRO A 61 -20.74 0.72 -8.82
N GLU A 62 -21.35 0.40 -7.69
CA GLU A 62 -22.53 1.10 -7.18
C GLU A 62 -22.29 2.58 -6.88
N ASN A 63 -21.06 2.94 -6.54
CA ASN A 63 -20.65 4.32 -6.29
C ASN A 63 -19.65 4.81 -7.35
N ARG A 64 -19.73 6.08 -7.71
CA ARG A 64 -18.81 6.70 -8.68
C ARG A 64 -17.42 6.99 -8.13
N ALA A 65 -17.30 7.15 -6.82
CA ALA A 65 -16.05 7.39 -6.15
C ALA A 65 -16.01 6.72 -4.79
N TYR A 66 -14.81 6.42 -4.33
CA TYR A 66 -14.54 5.93 -3.00
C TYR A 66 -13.40 6.71 -2.39
N VAL A 67 -13.56 7.13 -1.15
CA VAL A 67 -12.47 7.67 -0.34
C VAL A 67 -12.16 6.70 0.78
N GLY A 68 -10.94 6.69 1.25
CA GLY A 68 -10.57 5.74 2.30
C GLY A 68 -9.33 6.13 3.07
N ILE A 69 -9.15 5.42 4.16
CA ILE A 69 -7.95 5.43 4.99
C ILE A 69 -7.36 4.03 5.02
N GLY A 70 -6.04 3.95 5.06
CA GLY A 70 -5.36 2.67 5.09
C GLY A 70 -4.12 2.69 5.96
N LEU A 71 -3.70 1.50 6.34
CA LEU A 71 -2.46 1.22 7.03
C LEU A 71 -1.73 0.12 6.30
N SER A 72 -0.43 0.24 6.17
CA SER A 72 0.43 -0.82 5.65
C SER A 72 1.65 -1.03 6.52
N LYS A 73 2.15 -2.26 6.54
CA LYS A 73 3.34 -2.66 7.28
C LYS A 73 4.11 -3.71 6.50
N ASN A 74 5.44 -3.62 6.53
CA ASN A 74 6.30 -4.65 5.98
C ASN A 74 7.10 -5.33 7.08
N THR A 75 7.35 -6.62 6.89
CA THR A 75 8.13 -7.43 7.83
C THR A 75 9.11 -8.27 7.03
N LEU A 76 10.36 -8.34 7.47
CA LEU A 76 11.37 -9.22 6.90
C LEU A 76 11.20 -10.64 7.41
N PHE A 77 11.39 -11.64 6.55
CA PHE A 77 11.50 -13.03 6.99
C PHE A 77 12.79 -13.30 7.79
N ARG A 78 13.86 -12.59 7.45
CA ARG A 78 15.12 -12.65 8.18
C ARG A 78 15.45 -11.25 8.69
N PRO A 79 15.43 -11.03 10.01
CA PRO A 79 15.80 -9.75 10.60
C PRO A 79 17.19 -9.30 10.16
N ASN A 80 17.33 -8.01 9.88
CA ASN A 80 18.57 -7.34 9.60
C ASN A 80 18.60 -5.97 10.30
N THR A 81 19.65 -5.18 10.10
CA THR A 81 19.83 -3.84 10.68
C THR A 81 18.60 -2.94 10.49
N TYR A 82 17.91 -3.04 9.34
CA TYR A 82 16.74 -2.20 9.03
C TYR A 82 15.39 -2.78 9.44
N GLN A 83 15.35 -3.92 10.17
CA GLN A 83 14.09 -4.56 10.57
C GLN A 83 13.17 -3.62 11.32
N LYS A 84 13.70 -2.86 12.28
CA LYS A 84 12.92 -1.93 13.11
C LYS A 84 12.26 -0.84 12.26
N GLN A 85 12.99 -0.29 11.30
CA GLN A 85 12.51 0.76 10.41
C GLN A 85 11.46 0.24 9.41
N LEU A 86 11.60 -1.00 8.93
CA LEU A 86 10.65 -1.63 8.01
C LEU A 86 9.37 -2.07 8.71
N SER A 87 9.45 -2.48 9.97
CA SER A 87 8.31 -3.04 10.70
C SER A 87 7.31 -2.02 11.25
N GLY A 88 7.53 -0.73 11.02
CA GLY A 88 6.60 0.33 11.39
C GLY A 88 5.39 0.41 10.44
N TRP A 89 4.32 1.04 10.92
CA TRP A 89 3.12 1.29 10.13
C TRP A 89 3.27 2.51 9.21
N VAL A 90 2.66 2.47 8.05
CA VAL A 90 2.57 3.57 7.09
C VAL A 90 1.09 3.89 6.85
N PRO A 91 0.61 5.05 7.31
CA PRO A 91 -0.76 5.49 7.05
C PRO A 91 -0.89 6.02 5.63
N ASN A 92 -2.08 5.90 5.05
CA ASN A 92 -2.40 6.52 3.78
C ASN A 92 -3.87 6.94 3.69
N PHE A 93 -4.13 7.96 2.90
CA PHE A 93 -5.45 8.36 2.43
C PHE A 93 -5.58 7.97 0.97
N SER A 94 -6.75 7.54 0.58
CA SER A 94 -7.01 7.08 -0.79
C SER A 94 -8.28 7.69 -1.37
N ALA A 95 -8.26 7.87 -2.70
CA ALA A 95 -9.44 8.18 -3.48
C ALA A 95 -9.39 7.34 -4.76
N ASP A 96 -10.46 6.61 -5.03
CA ASP A 96 -10.60 5.83 -6.24
C ASP A 96 -11.85 6.37 -6.98
N ILE A 97 -11.71 6.71 -8.27
CA ILE A 97 -12.76 7.38 -9.06
C ILE A 97 -13.01 6.56 -10.31
N PHE A 98 -14.24 6.11 -10.51
CA PHE A 98 -14.63 5.42 -11.72
C PHE A 98 -14.73 6.39 -12.89
N ILE A 99 -13.94 6.13 -13.93
CA ILE A 99 -13.98 6.83 -15.22
C ILE A 99 -15.03 6.17 -16.12
N THR A 100 -15.06 4.84 -16.09
CA THR A 100 -16.07 4.00 -16.73
C THR A 100 -16.43 2.86 -15.77
N ASN A 101 -17.39 2.00 -16.12
CA ASN A 101 -17.74 0.83 -15.29
C ASN A 101 -16.56 -0.12 -15.05
N ASN A 102 -15.55 -0.10 -15.92
CA ASN A 102 -14.43 -1.03 -15.89
C ASN A 102 -13.09 -0.35 -15.57
N LEU A 103 -12.96 0.96 -15.82
CA LEU A 103 -11.73 1.72 -15.63
C LEU A 103 -11.90 2.71 -14.49
N TYR A 104 -10.97 2.71 -13.55
CA TYR A 104 -10.94 3.69 -12.48
C TYR A 104 -9.53 4.24 -12.22
N PHE A 105 -9.52 5.50 -11.80
CA PHE A 105 -8.33 6.19 -11.33
C PHE A 105 -8.08 5.86 -9.87
N ILE A 106 -6.82 5.67 -9.50
CA ILE A 106 -6.35 5.39 -8.16
C ILE A 106 -5.49 6.57 -7.71
N GLY A 107 -5.84 7.19 -6.58
CA GLY A 107 -5.05 8.23 -5.95
C GLY A 107 -4.75 7.87 -4.49
N ARG A 108 -3.50 8.07 -4.04
CA ARG A 108 -3.11 7.90 -2.63
C ARG A 108 -2.09 8.93 -2.22
N ILE A 109 -2.25 9.38 -1.01
CA ILE A 109 -1.30 10.28 -0.35
C ILE A 109 -1.02 9.75 1.06
N SER A 110 0.21 9.93 1.48
CA SER A 110 0.65 9.66 2.84
C SER A 110 1.60 10.77 3.29
N GLN A 111 1.39 11.24 4.49
CA GLN A 111 2.28 12.21 5.13
C GLN A 111 2.36 11.87 6.61
N PHE A 112 3.57 11.72 7.13
CA PHE A 112 3.80 11.45 8.54
C PHE A 112 5.20 11.89 8.95
N TYR A 113 5.40 12.04 10.25
CA TYR A 113 6.72 12.29 10.82
C TYR A 113 7.45 10.97 11.05
N SER A 114 8.69 10.90 10.62
CA SER A 114 9.60 9.80 10.90
C SER A 114 10.89 10.37 11.44
N GLU A 115 11.11 10.18 12.74
CA GLU A 115 12.24 10.76 13.47
C GLU A 115 12.31 12.28 13.28
N GLU A 116 13.29 12.80 12.52
CA GLU A 116 13.42 14.23 12.26
C GLU A 116 12.84 14.67 10.90
N ASP A 117 12.40 13.75 10.06
CA ASP A 117 11.96 14.00 8.70
C ASP A 117 10.44 13.98 8.53
N ILE A 118 9.93 14.82 7.64
CA ILE A 118 8.56 14.73 7.16
C ILE A 118 8.56 13.91 5.88
N VAL A 119 8.02 12.70 5.96
CA VAL A 119 7.91 11.80 4.83
C VAL A 119 6.61 12.07 4.08
N HIS A 120 6.73 12.26 2.77
CA HIS A 120 5.61 12.41 1.86
C HIS A 120 5.62 11.29 0.84
N SER A 121 4.49 10.63 0.65
CA SER A 121 4.31 9.77 -0.51
C SER A 121 3.05 10.15 -1.27
N HIS A 122 3.11 10.06 -2.58
CA HIS A 122 1.96 10.21 -3.44
C HIS A 122 2.02 9.16 -4.54
N ASN A 123 0.90 8.51 -4.72
CA ASN A 123 0.75 7.45 -5.68
C ASN A 123 -0.48 7.74 -6.53
N PHE A 124 -0.37 7.50 -7.82
CA PHE A 124 -1.48 7.63 -8.76
C PHE A 124 -1.40 6.53 -9.81
N GLY A 125 -2.53 6.15 -10.32
CA GLY A 125 -2.57 5.09 -11.31
C GLY A 125 -3.95 4.83 -11.84
N PHE A 126 -4.03 3.74 -12.58
CA PHE A 126 -5.28 3.27 -13.16
C PHE A 126 -5.43 1.78 -12.89
N ALA A 127 -6.67 1.35 -12.74
CA ALA A 127 -7.00 -0.05 -12.75
C ALA A 127 -8.15 -0.32 -13.71
N LEU A 128 -8.06 -1.49 -14.33
CA LEU A 128 -9.05 -2.04 -15.22
C LEU A 128 -9.58 -3.33 -14.60
N LYS A 129 -10.89 -3.48 -14.53
CA LYS A 129 -11.55 -4.73 -14.12
C LYS A 129 -12.33 -5.34 -15.28
N SER A 130 -12.52 -6.65 -15.24
CA SER A 130 -13.41 -7.33 -16.18
C SER A 130 -14.86 -6.88 -15.98
N GLY A 131 -15.69 -7.08 -17.01
CA GLY A 131 -17.15 -6.93 -16.90
C GLY A 131 -17.75 -7.93 -15.90
N GLU A 132 -19.00 -7.71 -15.52
CA GLU A 132 -19.73 -8.54 -14.55
C GLU A 132 -20.09 -9.93 -15.10
N ASP A 133 -20.20 -10.07 -16.43
CA ASP A 133 -20.61 -11.30 -17.11
C ASP A 133 -19.48 -12.34 -17.25
N VAL A 134 -18.30 -12.09 -16.67
CA VAL A 134 -17.15 -12.98 -16.80
C VAL A 134 -17.14 -14.01 -15.66
N SER A 135 -17.09 -15.31 -16.01
CA SER A 135 -17.05 -16.40 -15.03
C SER A 135 -15.89 -16.32 -14.03
N TYR A 136 -14.80 -15.69 -14.42
CA TYR A 136 -13.64 -15.44 -13.57
C TYR A 136 -13.28 -13.95 -13.64
N PRO A 137 -13.92 -13.13 -12.82
CA PRO A 137 -13.60 -11.70 -12.77
C PRO A 137 -12.12 -11.48 -12.48
N TRP A 138 -11.52 -10.55 -13.19
CA TRP A 138 -10.12 -10.17 -13.01
C TRP A 138 -9.96 -8.67 -12.92
N GLN A 139 -8.85 -8.27 -12.36
CA GLN A 139 -8.44 -6.87 -12.26
C GLN A 139 -6.95 -6.74 -12.57
N THR A 140 -6.58 -5.70 -13.27
CA THR A 140 -5.19 -5.29 -13.46
C THR A 140 -5.03 -3.83 -13.07
N SER A 141 -3.86 -3.47 -12.55
CA SER A 141 -3.57 -2.08 -12.19
C SER A 141 -2.13 -1.70 -12.50
N VAL A 142 -1.95 -0.41 -12.81
CA VAL A 142 -0.65 0.25 -12.95
C VAL A 142 -0.65 1.44 -12.02
N VAL A 143 0.29 1.49 -11.07
CA VAL A 143 0.39 2.57 -10.09
C VAL A 143 1.81 3.12 -10.07
N PHE A 144 1.93 4.43 -10.22
CA PHE A 144 3.17 5.18 -10.08
C PHE A 144 3.26 5.70 -8.65
N CYS A 145 4.35 5.36 -7.98
CA CYS A 145 4.59 5.72 -6.60
C CYS A 145 5.82 6.64 -6.50
N ASN A 146 5.73 7.66 -5.66
CA ASN A 146 6.83 8.54 -5.37
C ASN A 146 6.89 8.79 -3.87
N LEU A 147 8.10 8.71 -3.30
CA LEU A 147 8.40 9.02 -1.91
C LEU A 147 9.48 10.08 -1.88
N SER A 148 9.24 11.12 -1.10
CA SER A 148 10.13 12.24 -0.86
C SER A 148 10.04 12.68 0.60
N GLY A 149 11.01 13.49 1.04
CA GLY A 149 11.05 14.02 2.39
C GLY A 149 12.17 13.47 3.24
N PRO A 150 12.51 12.16 3.22
CA PRO A 150 13.71 11.69 3.89
C PRO A 150 14.95 12.44 3.37
N ARG A 151 15.86 12.78 4.28
CA ARG A 151 17.12 13.47 3.94
C ARG A 151 18.04 12.59 3.11
N ASP A 152 18.01 11.29 3.38
CA ASP A 152 18.99 10.34 2.87
C ASP A 152 18.68 9.85 1.48
N PHE A 153 17.39 9.78 1.10
CA PHE A 153 17.01 9.24 -0.20
C PHE A 153 15.62 9.68 -0.69
N ALA A 154 15.43 9.59 -1.99
CA ALA A 154 14.13 9.64 -2.66
C ALA A 154 13.88 8.34 -3.42
N LEU A 155 12.63 7.91 -3.51
CA LEU A 155 12.25 6.64 -4.11
C LEU A 155 11.10 6.83 -5.10
N ARG A 156 11.23 6.23 -6.27
CA ARG A 156 10.17 6.14 -7.27
C ARG A 156 9.95 4.69 -7.64
N SER A 157 8.69 4.31 -7.83
CA SER A 157 8.40 2.98 -8.34
C SER A 157 7.17 2.97 -9.24
N VAL A 158 7.10 1.91 -10.04
CA VAL A 158 5.92 1.55 -10.84
C VAL A 158 5.49 0.16 -10.41
N SER A 159 4.26 0.03 -9.94
CA SER A 159 3.65 -1.23 -9.54
C SER A 159 2.68 -1.69 -10.61
N LEU A 160 2.86 -2.92 -11.06
CA LEU A 160 1.93 -3.65 -11.94
C LEU A 160 1.32 -4.79 -11.13
N THR A 161 0.00 -4.90 -11.14
CA THR A 161 -0.69 -5.99 -10.43
C THR A 161 -1.75 -6.59 -11.34
N MET A 162 -1.88 -7.90 -11.30
CA MET A 162 -2.96 -8.64 -11.93
C MET A 162 -3.54 -9.63 -10.92
N ALA A 163 -4.85 -9.66 -10.77
CA ALA A 163 -5.53 -10.52 -9.82
C ALA A 163 -6.82 -11.08 -10.40
N ILE A 164 -7.17 -12.27 -9.96
CA ILE A 164 -8.50 -12.88 -10.12
C ILE A 164 -9.32 -12.66 -8.85
N LEU A 165 -10.63 -12.63 -9.02
CA LEU A 165 -11.60 -12.35 -7.99
C LEU A 165 -12.49 -13.59 -7.84
N ILE A 166 -12.56 -14.11 -6.64
CA ILE A 166 -13.35 -15.32 -6.34
C ILE A 166 -14.44 -14.93 -5.37
N GLN A 167 -15.69 -15.08 -5.79
CA GLN A 167 -16.82 -14.87 -4.88
C GLN A 167 -16.92 -16.03 -3.90
N ALA A 168 -16.87 -15.75 -2.61
CA ALA A 168 -16.99 -16.71 -1.52
C ALA A 168 -18.07 -16.24 -0.54
N ALA A 169 -19.27 -16.75 -0.68
CA ALA A 169 -20.48 -16.28 0.04
C ALA A 169 -20.67 -14.76 -0.13
N ASP A 170 -20.70 -14.00 0.97
CA ASP A 170 -20.88 -12.55 0.98
C ASP A 170 -19.56 -11.77 0.83
N HIS A 171 -18.46 -12.46 0.59
CA HIS A 171 -17.13 -11.85 0.52
C HIS A 171 -16.46 -12.13 -0.83
N GLN A 172 -15.54 -11.30 -1.21
CA GLN A 172 -14.75 -11.49 -2.42
C GLN A 172 -13.28 -11.68 -2.05
N ILE A 173 -12.70 -12.81 -2.49
CA ILE A 173 -11.29 -13.12 -2.30
C ILE A 173 -10.54 -12.70 -3.55
N GLN A 174 -9.41 -12.04 -3.36
CA GLN A 174 -8.48 -11.63 -4.39
C GLN A 174 -7.22 -12.47 -4.32
N ILE A 175 -6.83 -13.08 -5.44
CA ILE A 175 -5.56 -13.79 -5.59
C ILE A 175 -4.85 -13.21 -6.80
N GLY A 176 -3.61 -12.77 -6.64
CA GLY A 176 -2.91 -12.09 -7.72
C GLY A 176 -1.40 -12.20 -7.68
N LEU A 177 -0.81 -11.68 -8.73
CA LEU A 177 0.62 -11.50 -8.90
C LEU A 177 0.90 -10.03 -9.12
N GLY A 178 2.04 -9.57 -8.63
CA GLY A 178 2.47 -8.21 -8.86
C GLY A 178 3.97 -8.12 -9.11
N LYS A 179 4.33 -7.03 -9.78
CA LYS A 179 5.71 -6.64 -10.03
C LYS A 179 5.88 -5.16 -9.73
N GLU A 180 6.92 -4.83 -9.00
CA GLU A 180 7.33 -3.46 -8.76
C GLU A 180 8.71 -3.23 -9.33
N MET A 181 8.85 -2.16 -10.09
CA MET A 181 10.12 -1.67 -10.60
C MET A 181 10.44 -0.37 -9.86
N TYR A 182 11.61 -0.26 -9.25
CA TYR A 182 11.96 0.89 -8.43
C TYR A 182 13.29 1.52 -8.82
N SER A 183 13.42 2.81 -8.46
CA SER A 183 14.65 3.60 -8.53
C SER A 183 14.74 4.47 -7.28
N ALA A 184 15.77 4.23 -6.48
CA ALA A 184 16.13 5.07 -5.35
C ALA A 184 17.32 5.95 -5.72
N LYS A 185 17.30 7.22 -5.29
CA LYS A 185 18.42 8.14 -5.38
C LYS A 185 18.83 8.52 -3.97
N PHE A 186 20.11 8.38 -3.65
CA PHE A 186 20.67 8.72 -2.35
C PHE A 186 21.33 10.10 -2.38
N PHE A 187 21.29 10.79 -1.24
CA PHE A 187 21.82 12.14 -1.05
C PHE A 187 22.97 12.19 -0.03
N LEU A 188 23.48 11.02 0.35
CA LEU A 188 24.56 10.87 1.31
C LEU A 188 25.91 11.26 0.65
N GLU A 189 26.77 11.96 1.42
CA GLU A 189 28.05 12.47 0.95
C GLU A 189 29.20 11.44 1.07
N ASP A 190 28.91 10.21 1.49
CA ASP A 190 29.94 9.16 1.62
C ASP A 190 30.30 8.59 0.24
N ALA A 191 31.60 8.65 -0.11
CA ALA A 191 32.11 8.15 -1.38
C ALA A 191 31.94 6.62 -1.58
N ASN A 192 31.76 5.87 -0.50
CA ASN A 192 31.53 4.42 -0.55
C ASN A 192 30.03 4.08 -0.72
N PHE A 193 29.15 5.05 -0.66
CA PHE A 193 27.72 4.83 -0.74
C PHE A 193 27.21 4.96 -2.19
N PRO A 194 26.30 4.10 -2.66
CA PRO A 194 25.79 4.20 -4.01
C PRO A 194 24.95 5.49 -4.17
N THR A 195 25.16 6.23 -5.24
CA THR A 195 24.35 7.42 -5.56
C THR A 195 22.94 7.08 -6.03
N ALA A 196 22.74 5.87 -6.54
CA ALA A 196 21.44 5.37 -6.97
C ALA A 196 21.38 3.85 -6.93
N MET A 197 20.16 3.33 -6.74
CA MET A 197 19.84 1.90 -6.78
C MET A 197 18.59 1.66 -7.59
N LYS A 198 18.60 0.64 -8.43
CA LYS A 198 17.42 0.20 -9.20
C LYS A 198 17.20 -1.28 -9.00
N GLY A 199 15.95 -1.70 -9.08
CA GLY A 199 15.63 -3.11 -8.97
C GLY A 199 14.15 -3.39 -9.24
N GLU A 200 13.81 -4.65 -9.03
CA GLU A 200 12.44 -5.14 -9.18
C GLU A 200 12.08 -6.12 -8.08
N ILE A 201 10.79 -6.19 -7.75
CA ILE A 201 10.22 -7.05 -6.72
C ILE A 201 9.02 -7.75 -7.36
N ASN A 202 9.02 -9.09 -7.36
CA ASN A 202 7.87 -9.87 -7.77
C ASN A 202 7.20 -10.45 -6.52
N TYR A 203 5.86 -10.44 -6.47
CA TYR A 203 5.13 -10.89 -5.30
C TYR A 203 3.82 -11.58 -5.65
N ILE A 204 3.35 -12.40 -4.72
CA ILE A 204 2.00 -12.96 -4.71
C ILE A 204 1.15 -12.09 -3.79
N LEU A 205 -0.10 -11.89 -4.17
CA LEU A 205 -1.06 -11.08 -3.45
C LEU A 205 -2.25 -11.93 -3.07
N LEU A 206 -2.65 -11.83 -1.80
CA LEU A 206 -3.91 -12.34 -1.28
C LEU A 206 -4.65 -11.18 -0.62
N GLY A 207 -5.92 -11.01 -0.94
CA GLY A 207 -6.77 -9.99 -0.36
C GLY A 207 -8.18 -10.49 -0.14
N MET A 208 -8.94 -9.76 0.65
CA MET A 208 -10.34 -10.02 0.89
C MET A 208 -11.11 -8.70 0.89
N ASN A 209 -12.31 -8.71 0.36
CA ASN A 209 -13.22 -7.59 0.40
C ASN A 209 -14.40 -7.93 1.31
N PHE A 210 -14.62 -7.08 2.32
CA PHE A 210 -15.79 -7.08 3.18
C PHE A 210 -16.52 -5.77 2.93
N GLU A 211 -17.55 -5.81 2.12
CA GLU A 211 -18.34 -4.62 1.78
C GLU A 211 -19.75 -4.77 2.35
N ARG A 212 -20.22 -3.72 3.00
CA ARG A 212 -21.59 -3.62 3.50
C ARG A 212 -22.09 -2.20 3.32
N ASP A 213 -23.16 -2.07 2.59
CA ASP A 213 -23.71 -0.78 2.18
C ASP A 213 -22.63 0.02 1.40
N SER A 214 -22.27 1.20 1.85
CA SER A 214 -21.25 2.05 1.24
C SER A 214 -19.87 1.95 1.93
N ILE A 215 -19.69 0.99 2.84
CA ILE A 215 -18.44 0.85 3.61
C ILE A 215 -17.77 -0.45 3.23
N GLY A 216 -16.50 -0.37 2.86
CA GLY A 216 -15.66 -1.52 2.56
C GLY A 216 -14.45 -1.62 3.48
N ILE A 217 -14.05 -2.85 3.84
CA ILE A 217 -12.81 -3.15 4.56
C ILE A 217 -12.02 -4.16 3.75
N PHE A 218 -10.76 -3.84 3.46
CA PHE A 218 -9.91 -4.60 2.55
C PHE A 218 -8.58 -4.97 3.21
N PRO A 219 -8.51 -6.08 3.97
CA PRO A 219 -7.24 -6.67 4.36
C PRO A 219 -6.56 -7.30 3.16
N GLN A 220 -5.23 -7.13 3.10
CA GLN A 220 -4.40 -7.65 2.03
C GLN A 220 -3.06 -8.10 2.57
N ILE A 221 -2.55 -9.21 2.07
CA ILE A 221 -1.21 -9.72 2.33
C ILE A 221 -0.48 -9.89 1.01
N ARG A 222 0.77 -9.49 0.97
CA ARG A 222 1.67 -9.66 -0.17
C ARG A 222 2.90 -10.43 0.26
N PHE A 223 3.26 -11.43 -0.53
CA PHE A 223 4.37 -12.34 -0.24
C PHE A 223 5.49 -12.17 -1.27
N HIS A 224 6.67 -11.86 -0.79
CA HIS A 224 7.93 -11.90 -1.54
C HIS A 224 8.90 -12.79 -0.77
N PRO A 225 9.90 -13.46 -1.41
CA PRO A 225 10.82 -14.38 -0.71
C PRO A 225 11.56 -13.79 0.51
N ARG A 226 11.68 -12.48 0.61
CA ARG A 226 12.35 -11.78 1.72
C ARG A 226 11.41 -10.98 2.61
N LEU A 227 10.19 -10.67 2.14
CA LEU A 227 9.30 -9.68 2.74
C LEU A 227 7.87 -10.19 2.82
N ILE A 228 7.18 -9.87 3.88
CA ILE A 228 5.72 -9.92 3.96
C ILE A 228 5.21 -8.48 4.10
N GLY A 229 4.34 -8.08 3.18
CA GLY A 229 3.59 -6.84 3.30
C GLY A 229 2.17 -7.14 3.77
N THR A 230 1.74 -6.49 4.82
CA THR A 230 0.35 -6.53 5.30
C THR A 230 -0.26 -5.15 5.17
N SER A 231 -1.51 -5.08 4.79
CA SER A 231 -2.23 -3.82 4.74
C SER A 231 -3.71 -4.02 5.02
N VAL A 232 -4.32 -2.98 5.53
CA VAL A 232 -5.77 -2.89 5.66
C VAL A 232 -6.21 -1.52 5.18
N ARG A 233 -7.30 -1.47 4.43
CA ARG A 233 -7.93 -0.23 3.99
C ARG A 233 -9.42 -0.26 4.31
N MET A 234 -9.92 0.87 4.76
CA MET A 234 -11.34 1.12 4.93
C MET A 234 -11.78 2.20 3.95
N THR A 235 -12.88 1.99 3.24
CA THR A 235 -13.38 2.90 2.22
C THR A 235 -14.83 3.27 2.46
N TRP A 236 -15.23 4.43 1.91
CA TRP A 236 -16.59 4.92 1.86
C TRP A 236 -16.95 5.28 0.43
N GLY A 237 -18.06 4.71 -0.05
CA GLY A 237 -18.63 5.03 -1.35
C GLY A 237 -19.29 6.40 -1.34
N ILE A 238 -19.08 7.16 -2.41
CA ILE A 238 -19.68 8.47 -2.68
C ILE A 238 -20.40 8.34 -4.02
N GLY A 239 -21.72 8.29 -3.95
CA GLY A 239 -22.60 8.17 -5.11
C GLY A 239 -23.37 9.42 -5.40
#